data_b5019409407955f2ace55b0dd0407a19
#
_entry.id   b5019409407955f2ace55b0dd0407a19
#
_cell.length_a   1.000
_cell.length_b   1.000
_cell.length_c   1.000
_cell.angle_alpha   90.00
_cell.angle_beta   90.00
_cell.angle_gamma   90.00
#
_symmetry.space_group_name_H-M   'P 1'
#
loop_
_entity.id
_entity.type
_entity.pdbx_description
1 polymer ?
#
loop_
_entity_poly.entity_id
_entity_poly.type
_entity_poly.pdbx_seq_one_letter_code
_entity_poly.pdbx_strand_id
1 'polypeptide(L)'
;FPDAAFRTLLAETADVNGDSRLSALELRHVSELNCSNLGIADLTGIEYFTELVALNCENNKLTALDVSKNTHLSEIYCGGNQLATLDLTGLPIKDAETDTGHVQTLPGSYALTGTENGVGLFDLSQIVGKDNIGSITAVKGASYDKETGIARYSAAVEKPSYTYATGSSAVSLTISFSLDM
;
A
#
# COMPACT_ATOMS: atom_id res chain seq x y z
N PHE A 1 -17.05 -7.11 -6.63
CA PHE A 1 -15.64 -7.16 -7.03
C PHE A 1 -15.47 -6.50 -8.39
N PRO A 2 -14.98 -5.26 -8.49
CA PRO A 2 -14.86 -4.54 -9.76
C PRO A 2 -13.71 -5.04 -10.64
N ASP A 3 -12.61 -5.49 -10.05
CA ASP A 3 -11.44 -5.97 -10.80
C ASP A 3 -11.70 -7.35 -11.43
N ALA A 4 -11.38 -7.50 -12.72
CA ALA A 4 -11.65 -8.72 -13.48
C ALA A 4 -10.73 -9.88 -13.09
N ALA A 5 -9.45 -9.60 -12.84
CA ALA A 5 -8.50 -10.62 -12.42
C ALA A 5 -8.85 -11.14 -11.02
N PHE A 6 -9.26 -10.24 -10.12
CA PHE A 6 -9.71 -10.60 -8.80
C PHE A 6 -10.96 -11.50 -8.86
N ARG A 7 -11.97 -11.13 -9.68
CA ARG A 7 -13.16 -11.99 -9.88
C ARG A 7 -12.80 -13.37 -10.39
N THR A 8 -11.89 -13.45 -11.34
CA THR A 8 -11.46 -14.74 -11.91
C THR A 8 -10.82 -15.61 -10.84
N LEU A 9 -9.90 -15.06 -10.05
CA LEU A 9 -9.29 -15.77 -8.93
C LEU A 9 -10.35 -16.30 -7.94
N LEU A 10 -11.30 -15.45 -7.57
CA LEU A 10 -12.33 -15.82 -6.60
C LEU A 10 -13.29 -16.88 -7.12
N ALA A 11 -13.62 -16.86 -8.40
CA ALA A 11 -14.42 -17.91 -9.03
C ALA A 11 -13.71 -19.27 -9.01
N GLU A 12 -12.38 -19.28 -9.04
CA GLU A 12 -11.58 -20.51 -9.00
C GLU A 12 -11.29 -21.00 -7.57
N THR A 13 -11.24 -20.10 -6.60
CA THR A 13 -10.75 -20.41 -5.25
C THR A 13 -11.80 -20.33 -4.15
N ALA A 14 -12.83 -19.50 -4.30
CA ALA A 14 -13.83 -19.24 -3.28
C ALA A 14 -15.23 -19.80 -3.61
N ASP A 15 -15.55 -20.02 -4.88
CA ASP A 15 -16.81 -20.63 -5.31
C ASP A 15 -16.73 -22.16 -5.09
N VAL A 16 -17.00 -22.58 -3.86
CA VAL A 16 -16.86 -23.98 -3.44
C VAL A 16 -17.98 -24.86 -3.98
N ASN A 17 -19.17 -24.32 -4.18
CA ASN A 17 -20.33 -25.06 -4.65
C ASN A 17 -20.47 -25.09 -6.19
N GLY A 18 -19.69 -24.28 -6.93
CA GLY A 18 -19.63 -24.25 -8.37
C GLY A 18 -20.87 -23.61 -9.03
N ASP A 19 -21.62 -22.79 -8.29
CA ASP A 19 -22.85 -22.15 -8.82
C ASP A 19 -22.59 -20.82 -9.54
N SER A 20 -21.31 -20.45 -9.68
CA SER A 20 -20.82 -19.20 -10.28
C SER A 20 -21.27 -17.94 -9.51
N ARG A 21 -21.57 -18.08 -8.25
CA ARG A 21 -21.93 -16.98 -7.34
C ARG A 21 -21.10 -17.10 -6.07
N LEU A 22 -20.64 -15.97 -5.57
CA LEU A 22 -19.91 -15.92 -4.31
C LEU A 22 -20.89 -15.54 -3.19
N SER A 23 -21.21 -16.49 -2.35
CA SER A 23 -22.04 -16.26 -1.16
C SER A 23 -21.18 -15.72 0.00
N ALA A 24 -21.81 -15.02 0.93
CA ALA A 24 -21.14 -14.57 2.15
C ALA A 24 -20.55 -15.72 2.97
N LEU A 25 -21.14 -16.92 2.89
CA LEU A 25 -20.65 -18.10 3.57
C LEU A 25 -19.34 -18.60 2.96
N GLU A 26 -19.23 -18.63 1.64
CA GLU A 26 -18.02 -19.03 0.92
C GLU A 26 -16.90 -18.06 1.20
N LEU A 27 -17.14 -16.75 1.12
CA LEU A 27 -16.12 -15.71 1.39
C LEU A 27 -15.60 -15.78 2.83
N ARG A 28 -16.46 -16.08 3.81
CA ARG A 28 -16.06 -16.25 5.22
C ARG A 28 -15.17 -17.47 5.47
N HIS A 29 -15.20 -18.49 4.62
CA HIS A 29 -14.34 -19.66 4.77
C HIS A 29 -12.92 -19.46 4.23
N VAL A 30 -12.67 -18.36 3.54
CA VAL A 30 -11.33 -18.03 3.05
C VAL A 30 -10.53 -17.40 4.19
N SER A 31 -9.61 -18.15 4.76
CA SER A 31 -8.68 -17.67 5.79
C SER A 31 -7.35 -17.21 5.23
N GLU A 32 -6.99 -17.67 4.04
CA GLU A 32 -5.76 -17.29 3.34
C GLU A 32 -6.09 -16.95 1.89
N LEU A 33 -5.61 -15.82 1.43
CA LEU A 33 -5.81 -15.37 0.05
C LEU A 33 -4.49 -14.98 -0.58
N ASN A 34 -4.10 -15.72 -1.61
CA ASN A 34 -2.96 -15.37 -2.45
C ASN A 34 -3.46 -14.87 -3.80
N CYS A 35 -3.34 -13.58 -4.00
CA CYS A 35 -3.68 -12.89 -5.26
C CYS A 35 -2.47 -12.15 -5.86
N SER A 36 -1.25 -12.63 -5.56
CA SER A 36 -0.02 -12.01 -6.04
C SER A 36 0.18 -12.19 -7.56
N ASN A 37 0.87 -11.25 -8.20
CA ASN A 37 1.29 -11.31 -9.61
C ASN A 37 0.14 -11.44 -10.63
N LEU A 38 -1.06 -10.96 -10.33
CA LEU A 38 -2.23 -11.07 -11.20
C LEU A 38 -2.56 -9.76 -11.95
N GLY A 39 -1.80 -8.69 -11.70
CA GLY A 39 -2.05 -7.39 -12.31
C GLY A 39 -3.31 -6.68 -11.78
N ILE A 40 -3.80 -7.08 -10.61
CA ILE A 40 -4.97 -6.55 -9.94
C ILE A 40 -4.73 -5.07 -9.58
N ALA A 41 -5.70 -4.22 -9.91
CA ALA A 41 -5.66 -2.80 -9.58
C ALA A 41 -6.61 -2.41 -8.44
N ASP A 42 -7.58 -3.26 -8.12
CA ASP A 42 -8.62 -2.96 -7.14
C ASP A 42 -9.04 -4.24 -6.40
N LEU A 43 -8.87 -4.25 -5.08
CA LEU A 43 -9.31 -5.32 -4.19
C LEU A 43 -10.64 -5.00 -3.47
N THR A 44 -11.44 -4.07 -3.98
CA THR A 44 -12.80 -3.82 -3.45
C THR A 44 -13.59 -5.13 -3.41
N GLY A 45 -14.13 -5.44 -2.24
CA GLY A 45 -14.75 -6.73 -1.93
C GLY A 45 -13.94 -7.55 -0.93
N ILE A 46 -12.66 -7.18 -0.68
CA ILE A 46 -11.83 -7.84 0.34
C ILE A 46 -12.47 -7.75 1.74
N GLU A 47 -13.27 -6.74 2.00
CA GLU A 47 -13.98 -6.51 3.25
C GLU A 47 -14.99 -7.62 3.60
N TYR A 48 -15.40 -8.43 2.63
CA TYR A 48 -16.30 -9.57 2.86
C TYR A 48 -15.58 -10.82 3.40
N PHE A 49 -14.24 -10.84 3.36
CA PHE A 49 -13.43 -11.94 3.86
C PHE A 49 -13.16 -11.76 5.35
N THR A 50 -14.20 -11.86 6.18
CA THR A 50 -14.14 -11.51 7.60
C THR A 50 -13.26 -12.43 8.44
N GLU A 51 -12.99 -13.65 7.98
CA GLU A 51 -12.12 -14.63 8.65
C GLU A 51 -10.71 -14.67 8.03
N LEU A 52 -10.36 -13.70 7.18
CA LEU A 52 -9.05 -13.64 6.52
C LEU A 52 -7.94 -13.42 7.55
N VAL A 53 -6.98 -14.32 7.57
CA VAL A 53 -5.80 -14.32 8.46
C VAL A 53 -4.53 -13.90 7.71
N ALA A 54 -4.38 -14.38 6.46
CA ALA A 54 -3.22 -14.09 5.61
C ALA A 54 -3.65 -13.55 4.24
N LEU A 55 -3.06 -12.43 3.83
CA LEU A 55 -3.25 -11.83 2.53
C LEU A 55 -1.90 -11.64 1.82
N ASN A 56 -1.75 -12.27 0.66
CA ASN A 56 -0.67 -11.95 -0.26
C ASN A 56 -1.21 -11.29 -1.52
N CYS A 57 -0.97 -9.99 -1.66
CA CYS A 57 -1.31 -9.19 -2.83
C CYS A 57 -0.10 -8.54 -3.50
N GLU A 58 1.10 -9.15 -3.34
CA GLU A 58 2.35 -8.64 -3.91
C GLU A 58 2.31 -8.53 -5.44
N ASN A 59 3.14 -7.61 -5.97
CA ASN A 59 3.38 -7.45 -7.40
C ASN A 59 2.09 -7.28 -8.22
N ASN A 60 1.23 -6.39 -7.75
CA ASN A 60 0.01 -5.98 -8.42
C ASN A 60 0.07 -4.48 -8.81
N LYS A 61 -1.08 -3.87 -9.06
CA LYS A 61 -1.20 -2.46 -9.46
C LYS A 61 -2.04 -1.64 -8.48
N LEU A 62 -2.09 -2.09 -7.22
CA LEU A 62 -2.92 -1.47 -6.20
C LEU A 62 -2.42 -0.05 -5.89
N THR A 63 -3.31 0.92 -5.97
CA THR A 63 -3.07 2.31 -5.54
C THR A 63 -3.67 2.62 -4.18
N ALA A 64 -4.61 1.78 -3.73
CA ALA A 64 -5.21 1.82 -2.41
C ALA A 64 -5.50 0.39 -1.93
N LEU A 65 -5.49 0.19 -0.62
CA LEU A 65 -5.86 -1.07 0.02
C LEU A 65 -6.51 -0.76 1.37
N ASP A 66 -7.77 -1.12 1.51
CA ASP A 66 -8.51 -1.03 2.78
C ASP A 66 -8.76 -2.43 3.33
N VAL A 67 -8.10 -2.75 4.43
CA VAL A 67 -8.25 -4.02 5.15
C VAL A 67 -8.85 -3.82 6.55
N SER A 68 -9.45 -2.67 6.82
CA SER A 68 -10.01 -2.31 8.12
C SER A 68 -11.11 -3.25 8.62
N LYS A 69 -11.75 -3.99 7.70
CA LYS A 69 -12.80 -4.97 8.02
C LYS A 69 -12.26 -6.40 8.22
N ASN A 70 -11.02 -6.64 7.85
CA ASN A 70 -10.37 -7.95 7.98
C ASN A 70 -9.70 -8.06 9.36
N THR A 71 -10.50 -8.04 10.41
CA THR A 71 -10.03 -7.88 11.81
C THR A 71 -9.22 -9.05 12.35
N HIS A 72 -9.20 -10.18 11.65
CA HIS A 72 -8.37 -11.35 11.96
C HIS A 72 -7.05 -11.37 11.17
N LEU A 73 -6.83 -10.38 10.27
CA LEU A 73 -5.64 -10.33 9.44
C LEU A 73 -4.40 -10.16 10.30
N SER A 74 -3.52 -11.16 10.27
CA SER A 74 -2.28 -11.19 11.03
C SER A 74 -1.03 -11.27 10.16
N GLU A 75 -1.20 -11.54 8.87
CA GLU A 75 -0.12 -11.61 7.89
C GLU A 75 -0.53 -10.86 6.63
N ILE A 76 0.32 -9.93 6.18
CA ILE A 76 0.07 -9.16 4.97
C ILE A 76 1.36 -9.01 4.16
N TYR A 77 1.27 -9.32 2.87
CA TYR A 77 2.33 -9.13 1.88
C TYR A 77 1.79 -8.26 0.77
N CYS A 78 2.26 -7.01 0.67
CA CYS A 78 1.74 -6.02 -0.28
C CYS A 78 2.83 -5.31 -1.08
N GLY A 79 4.06 -5.82 -1.06
CA GLY A 79 5.19 -5.27 -1.83
C GLY A 79 4.93 -5.25 -3.33
N GLY A 80 5.67 -4.41 -4.07
CA GLY A 80 5.56 -4.34 -5.53
C GLY A 80 4.23 -3.76 -6.04
N ASN A 81 3.57 -2.91 -5.26
CA ASN A 81 2.38 -2.15 -5.63
C ASN A 81 2.65 -0.65 -5.78
N GLN A 82 1.62 0.16 -5.80
CA GLN A 82 1.66 1.61 -5.97
C GLN A 82 0.98 2.33 -4.80
N LEU A 83 0.98 1.72 -3.61
CA LEU A 83 0.35 2.27 -2.42
C LEU A 83 1.14 3.49 -1.93
N ALA A 84 0.49 4.63 -1.81
CA ALA A 84 1.07 5.83 -1.19
C ALA A 84 0.99 5.77 0.34
N THR A 85 -0.06 5.13 0.84
CA THR A 85 -0.36 4.96 2.27
C THR A 85 -0.98 3.58 2.51
N LEU A 86 -0.93 3.11 3.75
CA LEU A 86 -1.62 1.91 4.22
C LEU A 86 -1.89 2.08 5.71
N ASP A 87 -3.12 1.84 6.13
CA ASP A 87 -3.50 1.84 7.55
C ASP A 87 -3.77 0.42 8.04
N LEU A 88 -2.97 -0.03 8.99
CA LEU A 88 -3.06 -1.32 9.66
C LEU A 88 -3.36 -1.17 11.16
N THR A 89 -3.80 0.03 11.57
CA THR A 89 -4.08 0.34 12.97
C THR A 89 -5.15 -0.60 13.53
N GLY A 90 -4.83 -1.20 14.67
CA GLY A 90 -5.76 -2.10 15.37
C GLY A 90 -5.83 -3.52 14.82
N LEU A 91 -5.13 -3.84 13.73
CA LEU A 91 -5.02 -5.20 13.21
C LEU A 91 -3.93 -5.99 13.97
N PRO A 92 -4.10 -7.30 14.20
CA PRO A 92 -3.15 -8.14 14.93
C PRO A 92 -1.96 -8.56 14.06
N ILE A 93 -1.41 -7.65 13.24
CA ILE A 93 -0.32 -7.96 12.32
C ILE A 93 0.92 -8.39 13.11
N LYS A 94 1.41 -9.57 12.80
CA LYS A 94 2.68 -10.11 13.29
C LYS A 94 3.80 -9.72 12.33
N ASP A 95 5.05 -9.80 12.79
CA ASP A 95 6.20 -9.58 11.92
C ASP A 95 6.09 -10.46 10.67
N ALA A 96 5.90 -9.81 9.54
CA ALA A 96 6.03 -10.48 8.27
C ALA A 96 7.52 -10.77 8.08
N GLU A 97 7.92 -12.03 8.25
CA GLU A 97 9.25 -12.48 7.87
C GLU A 97 9.42 -12.32 6.37
N THR A 98 9.64 -11.13 5.88
CA THR A 98 10.14 -11.01 4.52
C THR A 98 10.82 -9.69 4.27
N ASP A 99 12.03 -9.84 4.00
CA ASP A 99 13.04 -8.92 3.56
C ASP A 99 12.81 -8.34 2.13
N THR A 100 11.71 -8.56 1.52
CA THR A 100 11.40 -7.88 0.24
C THR A 100 10.83 -6.49 0.47
N GLY A 101 10.71 -6.12 1.74
CA GLY A 101 10.23 -4.83 2.19
C GLY A 101 8.95 -4.45 1.44
N HIS A 102 7.96 -3.98 2.12
CA HIS A 102 6.72 -3.48 1.50
C HIS A 102 7.01 -2.26 0.61
N VAL A 103 7.90 -2.47 -0.40
CA VAL A 103 8.36 -1.42 -1.32
C VAL A 103 7.26 -1.15 -2.33
N GLN A 104 6.93 0.12 -2.45
CA GLN A 104 5.96 0.65 -3.39
C GLN A 104 6.67 1.52 -4.42
N THR A 105 6.18 1.55 -5.65
CA THR A 105 6.69 2.46 -6.68
C THR A 105 5.52 3.21 -7.28
N LEU A 106 5.45 4.51 -7.00
CA LEU A 106 4.39 5.35 -7.55
C LEU A 106 4.64 5.60 -9.04
N PRO A 107 3.59 5.59 -9.86
CA PRO A 107 3.70 5.85 -11.30
C PRO A 107 3.91 7.33 -11.58
N GLY A 108 4.55 7.61 -12.71
CA GLY A 108 4.77 8.98 -13.19
C GLY A 108 5.86 9.73 -12.45
N SER A 109 5.87 11.03 -12.62
CA SER A 109 6.77 11.96 -11.94
C SER A 109 5.99 13.13 -11.34
N TYR A 110 6.57 13.75 -10.32
CA TYR A 110 5.97 14.86 -9.59
C TYR A 110 6.84 16.09 -9.77
N ALA A 111 6.22 17.22 -10.08
CA ALA A 111 6.94 18.50 -10.19
C ALA A 111 7.32 19.02 -8.80
N LEU A 112 8.48 19.67 -8.71
CA LEU A 112 8.85 20.41 -7.50
C LEU A 112 7.80 21.50 -7.21
N THR A 113 7.49 21.69 -5.93
CA THR A 113 6.57 22.75 -5.48
C THR A 113 7.22 24.12 -5.47
N GLY A 114 8.55 24.17 -5.55
CA GLY A 114 9.33 25.40 -5.60
C GLY A 114 10.83 25.15 -5.42
N THR A 115 11.57 26.24 -5.34
CA THR A 115 12.99 26.22 -5.00
C THR A 115 13.30 27.30 -3.99
N GLU A 116 14.19 27.02 -3.05
CA GLU A 116 14.68 27.97 -2.06
C GLU A 116 16.20 27.89 -2.00
N ASN A 117 16.91 28.98 -2.33
CA ASN A 117 18.39 29.06 -2.34
C ASN A 117 19.05 27.92 -3.14
N GLY A 118 18.48 27.52 -4.27
CA GLY A 118 18.99 26.41 -5.11
C GLY A 118 18.64 25.01 -4.58
N VAL A 119 17.82 24.92 -3.55
CA VAL A 119 17.32 23.65 -2.99
C VAL A 119 15.91 23.40 -3.52
N GLY A 120 15.67 22.22 -4.10
CA GLY A 120 14.34 21.83 -4.56
C GLY A 120 13.40 21.54 -3.40
N LEU A 121 12.19 22.08 -3.47
CA LEU A 121 11.14 21.84 -2.47
C LEU A 121 10.07 20.92 -3.08
N PHE A 122 9.65 19.91 -2.32
CA PHE A 122 8.53 19.06 -2.69
C PHE A 122 7.60 18.85 -1.49
N ASP A 123 6.31 19.11 -1.71
CA ASP A 123 5.28 18.91 -0.70
C ASP A 123 4.73 17.49 -0.80
N LEU A 124 5.16 16.63 0.14
CA LEU A 124 4.74 15.23 0.21
C LEU A 124 3.24 15.08 0.52
N SER A 125 2.56 16.12 0.99
CA SER A 125 1.10 16.07 1.18
C SER A 125 0.35 15.86 -0.14
N GLN A 126 0.97 16.17 -1.28
CA GLN A 126 0.42 15.88 -2.61
C GLN A 126 0.30 14.37 -2.88
N ILE A 127 1.13 13.56 -2.22
CA ILE A 127 1.12 12.11 -2.35
C ILE A 127 0.25 11.46 -1.26
N VAL A 128 0.55 11.76 0.00
CA VAL A 128 -0.08 11.07 1.14
C VAL A 128 -1.34 11.74 1.67
N GLY A 129 -1.62 12.98 1.25
CA GLY A 129 -2.65 13.83 1.85
C GLY A 129 -2.16 14.52 3.13
N LYS A 130 -2.76 15.67 3.46
CA LYS A 130 -2.33 16.50 4.59
C LYS A 130 -2.43 15.81 5.95
N ASP A 131 -3.45 14.98 6.12
CA ASP A 131 -3.71 14.28 7.39
C ASP A 131 -2.67 13.17 7.67
N ASN A 132 -1.94 12.74 6.65
CA ASN A 132 -1.01 11.62 6.72
C ASN A 132 0.47 12.04 6.73
N ILE A 133 0.80 13.32 6.62
CA ILE A 133 2.21 13.76 6.63
C ILE A 133 2.96 13.38 7.91
N GLY A 134 2.26 13.34 9.05
CA GLY A 134 2.79 12.91 10.33
C GLY A 134 3.24 11.44 10.37
N SER A 135 2.69 10.59 9.51
CA SER A 135 3.05 9.17 9.39
C SER A 135 4.31 8.92 8.57
N ILE A 136 4.87 9.95 7.93
CA ILE A 136 6.17 9.86 7.26
C ILE A 136 7.28 9.87 8.31
N THR A 137 8.04 8.77 8.39
CA THR A 137 9.09 8.59 9.41
C THR A 137 10.47 8.95 8.92
N ALA A 138 10.73 8.81 7.61
CA ALA A 138 11.99 9.16 6.98
C ALA A 138 11.77 9.57 5.51
N VAL A 139 12.64 10.46 5.02
CA VAL A 139 12.70 10.84 3.59
C VAL A 139 14.14 10.70 3.12
N LYS A 140 14.37 9.88 2.11
CA LYS A 140 15.70 9.63 1.58
C LYS A 140 16.16 10.79 0.69
N GLY A 141 17.34 11.32 0.98
CA GLY A 141 18.01 12.35 0.16
C GLY A 141 17.49 13.77 0.43
N ALA A 142 16.67 13.98 1.44
CA ALA A 142 16.13 15.29 1.80
C ALA A 142 16.10 15.52 3.31
N SER A 143 16.07 16.77 3.73
CA SER A 143 15.55 17.15 5.03
C SER A 143 14.03 17.26 4.94
N TYR A 144 13.31 16.78 5.96
CA TYR A 144 11.85 16.73 5.97
C TYR A 144 11.28 17.46 7.18
N ASP A 145 10.35 18.33 6.90
CA ASP A 145 9.59 19.06 7.91
C ASP A 145 8.22 18.39 8.08
N LYS A 146 8.01 17.76 9.23
CA LYS A 146 6.80 17.01 9.56
C LYS A 146 5.56 17.89 9.79
N GLU A 147 5.77 19.16 10.11
CA GLU A 147 4.65 20.09 10.35
C GLU A 147 4.06 20.59 9.03
N THR A 148 4.92 20.84 8.07
CA THR A 148 4.52 21.38 6.76
C THR A 148 4.39 20.34 5.66
N GLY A 149 4.98 19.16 5.84
CA GLY A 149 5.04 18.13 4.80
C GLY A 149 6.10 18.38 3.72
N ILE A 150 6.95 19.40 3.90
CA ILE A 150 7.93 19.83 2.91
C ILE A 150 9.23 19.03 3.03
N ALA A 151 9.61 18.38 1.94
CA ALA A 151 10.93 17.78 1.75
C ALA A 151 11.84 18.73 0.96
N ARG A 152 13.08 18.93 1.44
CA ARG A 152 14.09 19.81 0.82
C ARG A 152 15.22 18.96 0.27
N TYR A 153 15.35 18.93 -1.05
CA TYR A 153 16.36 18.17 -1.79
C TYR A 153 17.51 19.09 -2.22
N SER A 154 18.71 18.88 -1.67
CA SER A 154 19.89 19.72 -1.94
C SER A 154 20.62 19.39 -3.24
N ALA A 155 20.33 18.29 -3.87
CA ALA A 155 20.89 17.85 -5.15
C ALA A 155 19.90 16.93 -5.86
N ALA A 156 20.16 16.65 -7.15
CA ALA A 156 19.40 15.68 -7.91
C ALA A 156 19.42 14.31 -7.21
N VAL A 157 18.26 13.82 -6.82
CA VAL A 157 18.08 12.51 -6.23
C VAL A 157 17.41 11.61 -7.27
N GLU A 158 18.16 10.63 -7.78
CA GLU A 158 17.67 9.77 -8.88
C GLU A 158 16.36 9.04 -8.54
N LYS A 159 16.21 8.60 -7.28
CA LYS A 159 15.02 7.91 -6.79
C LYS A 159 14.71 8.37 -5.36
N PRO A 160 14.00 9.48 -5.19
CA PRO A 160 13.52 9.88 -3.88
C PRO A 160 12.56 8.82 -3.32
N SER A 161 12.58 8.65 -2.01
CA SER A 161 11.66 7.75 -1.34
C SER A 161 11.34 8.26 0.06
N TYR A 162 10.21 7.82 0.60
CA TYR A 162 9.87 8.05 2.00
C TYR A 162 9.43 6.73 2.65
N THR A 163 9.57 6.67 3.97
CA THR A 163 9.06 5.57 4.79
C THR A 163 7.78 6.03 5.47
N TYR A 164 6.74 5.25 5.35
CA TYR A 164 5.42 5.52 5.91
C TYR A 164 5.07 4.51 7.00
N ALA A 165 4.71 5.01 8.18
CA ALA A 165 4.24 4.17 9.29
C ALA A 165 2.77 3.78 9.06
N THR A 166 2.47 2.48 9.07
CA THR A 166 1.14 1.94 8.78
C THR A 166 0.24 1.84 10.02
N GLY A 167 0.72 2.27 11.18
CA GLY A 167 0.04 2.05 12.46
C GLY A 167 0.34 0.68 13.08
N SER A 168 0.95 -0.24 12.35
CA SER A 168 1.51 -1.49 12.89
C SER A 168 3.00 -1.31 13.20
N SER A 169 3.47 -1.90 14.29
CA SER A 169 4.91 -1.95 14.60
C SER A 169 5.68 -2.94 13.71
N ALA A 170 4.98 -3.88 13.09
CA ALA A 170 5.55 -4.94 12.27
C ALA A 170 5.77 -4.53 10.81
N VAL A 171 5.00 -3.56 10.30
CA VAL A 171 5.00 -3.18 8.89
C VAL A 171 5.16 -1.69 8.71
N SER A 172 6.11 -1.30 7.84
CA SER A 172 6.18 0.05 7.27
C SER A 172 6.31 -0.03 5.75
N LEU A 173 5.78 0.96 5.05
CA LEU A 173 5.96 1.05 3.60
C LEU A 173 7.23 1.86 3.28
N THR A 174 7.99 1.42 2.27
CA THR A 174 8.99 2.25 1.60
C THR A 174 8.46 2.63 0.22
N ILE A 175 8.18 3.91 0.02
CA ILE A 175 7.55 4.42 -1.19
C ILE A 175 8.59 5.19 -2.02
N SER A 176 8.84 4.73 -3.25
CA SER A 176 9.69 5.40 -4.23
C SER A 176 8.85 6.15 -5.24
N PHE A 177 9.33 7.31 -5.68
CA PHE A 177 8.67 8.15 -6.67
C PHE A 177 9.72 8.89 -7.52
N SER A 178 9.30 9.53 -8.61
CA SER A 178 10.17 10.35 -9.45
C SER A 178 9.84 11.84 -9.28
N LEU A 179 10.86 12.70 -9.31
CA LEU A 179 10.71 14.16 -9.33
C LEU A 179 11.19 14.71 -10.65
N ASP A 180 10.42 15.63 -11.22
CA ASP A 180 10.86 16.51 -12.33
C ASP A 180 11.65 17.66 -11.71
N MET A 181 12.95 17.64 -11.92
CA MET A 181 13.95 18.57 -11.34
C MET A 181 14.27 19.72 -12.31
#